data_2d2d5f2d78b24d4705460b13513578b5
#
_entry.id   2d2d5f2d78b24d4705460b13513578b5
#
_cell.length_a   1.000
_cell.length_b   1.000
_cell.length_c   1.000
_cell.angle_alpha   90.00
_cell.angle_beta   90.00
_cell.angle_gamma   90.00
#
_symmetry.space_group_name_H-M   'P 1'
#
loop_
_entity.id
_entity.type
_entity.pdbx_description
1 polymer ?
#
loop_
_entity_poly.entity_id
_entity_poly.type
_entity_poly.pdbx_seq_one_letter_code
_entity_poly.pdbx_strand_id
1 'polypeptide(L)'
;SHPYTMPLAGPGARSQRQQQQRIHSALVRVPDGDSAGRGAQQIYRLFGERRPDGRSGGPVWLTNMNRHRMDDLLHLVRGSARSGAVLGSLADEFGLLDFEGRSFPGWHHHMTLMSAAYAYAVAVRERAEPGRRSA
;
A
#
# COMPACT_ATOMS: atom_id res chain seq x y z
N SER A 1 21.78 10.77 -1.12
CA SER A 1 20.63 10.12 -0.47
C SER A 1 20.47 10.72 0.92
N HIS A 2 19.31 11.31 1.17
CA HIS A 2 19.00 11.86 2.50
C HIS A 2 18.10 10.85 3.25
N PRO A 3 18.44 10.47 4.48
CA PRO A 3 17.56 9.67 5.32
C PRO A 3 16.40 10.54 5.81
N TYR A 4 15.17 10.09 5.58
CA TYR A 4 13.97 10.71 6.13
C TYR A 4 13.48 9.86 7.32
N THR A 5 13.29 10.50 8.46
CA THR A 5 12.81 9.85 9.69
C THR A 5 11.39 10.33 9.99
N MET A 6 10.43 9.43 9.96
CA MET A 6 9.03 9.72 10.25
C MET A 6 8.73 9.47 11.73
N PRO A 7 8.23 10.44 12.51
CA PRO A 7 7.73 10.19 13.85
C PRO A 7 6.34 9.54 13.77
N LEU A 8 6.18 8.37 14.35
CA LEU A 8 4.87 7.76 14.59
C LEU A 8 4.26 8.40 15.85
N ALA A 9 3.46 9.46 15.66
CA ALA A 9 2.71 10.07 16.73
C ALA A 9 1.34 9.38 16.87
N GLY A 10 1.19 8.56 17.91
CA GLY A 10 -0.09 8.14 18.46
C GLY A 10 -0.12 8.45 19.95
N PRO A 11 -1.22 8.95 20.54
CA PRO A 11 -1.28 9.25 21.95
C PRO A 11 -1.34 7.97 22.77
N GLY A 12 -0.35 7.75 23.62
CA GLY A 12 -0.40 6.83 24.73
C GLY A 12 0.22 5.46 24.51
N ALA A 13 1.57 5.38 24.42
CA ALA A 13 2.25 4.14 24.65
C ALA A 13 3.52 4.38 25.44
N ARG A 14 3.53 3.90 26.68
CA ARG A 14 4.74 3.69 27.46
C ARG A 14 5.62 2.67 26.72
N SER A 15 6.85 3.05 26.43
CA SER A 15 8.00 2.17 26.21
C SER A 15 7.81 1.02 25.18
N GLN A 16 7.42 1.32 23.97
CA GLN A 16 7.91 0.56 22.83
C GLN A 16 9.00 1.41 22.17
N ARG A 17 10.21 0.87 22.06
CA ARG A 17 11.29 1.48 21.29
C ARG A 17 10.73 1.82 19.93
N GLN A 18 10.58 3.12 19.67
CA GLN A 18 10.21 3.63 18.36
C GLN A 18 11.22 3.05 17.36
N GLN A 19 10.82 2.01 16.65
CA GLN A 19 11.56 1.54 15.50
C GLN A 19 11.45 2.66 14.45
N GLN A 20 12.45 3.55 14.46
CA GLN A 20 12.58 4.58 13.43
C GLN A 20 12.77 3.87 12.08
N GLN A 21 11.70 3.74 11.33
CA GLN A 21 11.76 3.30 9.95
C GLN A 21 12.54 4.34 9.15
N ARG A 22 13.74 3.97 8.69
CA ARG A 22 14.54 4.84 7.84
C ARG A 22 14.14 4.62 6.39
N ILE A 23 13.64 5.67 5.75
CA ILE A 23 13.30 5.67 4.34
C ILE A 23 14.46 6.25 3.56
N HIS A 24 14.93 5.51 2.58
CA HIS A 24 15.92 5.97 1.63
C HIS A 24 15.25 6.30 0.31
N SER A 25 15.63 7.41 -0.31
CA SER A 25 15.14 7.76 -1.64
C SER A 25 16.26 8.30 -2.52
N ALA A 26 16.17 8.01 -3.80
CA ALA A 26 17.06 8.50 -4.84
C ALA A 26 16.26 8.86 -6.09
N LEU A 27 16.73 9.84 -6.86
CA LEU A 27 16.23 10.08 -8.20
C LEU A 27 17.01 9.22 -9.18
N VAL A 28 16.29 8.47 -10.00
CA VAL A 28 16.86 7.60 -11.04
C VAL A 28 16.35 8.03 -12.41
N ARG A 29 17.21 7.92 -13.40
CA ARG A 29 16.87 8.16 -14.81
C ARG A 29 16.65 6.82 -15.47
N VAL A 30 15.49 6.66 -16.07
CA VAL A 30 15.16 5.44 -16.83
C VAL A 30 15.12 5.83 -18.30
N PRO A 31 15.93 5.16 -19.16
CA PRO A 31 15.86 5.36 -20.59
C PRO A 31 14.49 4.93 -21.10
N ASP A 32 13.88 5.73 -21.96
CA ASP A 32 12.66 5.33 -22.65
C ASP A 32 13.03 4.29 -23.71
N GLY A 33 12.56 3.06 -23.54
CA GLY A 33 12.96 1.90 -24.32
C GLY A 33 12.60 1.93 -25.80
N ASP A 34 11.77 2.90 -26.23
CA ASP A 34 11.19 2.92 -27.59
C ASP A 34 11.77 3.99 -28.51
N SER A 35 12.77 4.74 -28.08
CA SER A 35 13.32 5.86 -28.86
C SER A 35 14.70 5.54 -29.39
N ALA A 36 14.76 4.99 -30.60
CA ALA A 36 15.99 5.01 -31.40
C ALA A 36 16.41 6.47 -31.66
N GLY A 37 17.28 7.03 -30.81
CA GLY A 37 18.10 8.14 -31.12
C GLY A 37 17.96 9.46 -30.36
N ARG A 38 16.91 9.73 -29.61
CA ARG A 38 16.80 10.93 -28.73
C ARG A 38 15.84 10.66 -27.58
N GLY A 39 16.10 9.64 -26.81
CA GLY A 39 15.22 9.22 -25.72
C GLY A 39 15.08 10.32 -24.67
N ALA A 40 13.86 10.79 -24.47
CA ALA A 40 13.52 11.58 -23.31
C ALA A 40 13.78 10.72 -22.08
N GLN A 41 14.76 11.09 -21.27
CA GLN A 41 15.05 10.40 -20.02
C GLN A 41 13.96 10.79 -19.02
N GLN A 42 13.14 9.84 -18.62
CA GLN A 42 12.19 10.07 -17.55
C GLN A 42 12.88 9.94 -16.19
N ILE A 43 12.63 10.91 -15.33
CA ILE A 43 13.15 10.92 -13.97
C ILE A 43 12.09 10.29 -13.07
N TYR A 44 12.50 9.25 -12.38
CA TYR A 44 11.70 8.57 -11.37
C TYR A 44 12.32 8.75 -9.99
N ARG A 45 11.49 8.66 -8.96
CA ARG A 45 11.95 8.54 -7.58
C ARG A 45 11.87 7.07 -7.17
N LEU A 46 13.02 6.52 -6.80
CA LEU A 46 13.13 5.23 -6.14
C LEU A 46 13.15 5.46 -4.64
N PHE A 47 12.33 4.76 -3.88
CA PHE A 47 12.37 4.81 -2.41
C PHE A 47 12.03 3.46 -1.80
N GLY A 48 12.53 3.23 -0.57
CA GLY A 48 12.35 1.97 0.11
C GLY A 48 12.58 2.08 1.60
N GLU A 49 12.05 1.13 2.35
CA GLU A 49 12.25 0.99 3.78
C GLU A 49 13.51 0.18 4.05
N ARG A 50 14.35 0.69 4.95
CA ARG A 50 15.51 -0.04 5.45
C ARG A 50 15.23 -0.53 6.86
N ARG A 51 15.48 -1.81 7.09
CA ARG A 51 15.41 -2.38 8.43
C ARG A 51 16.50 -1.80 9.35
N PRO A 52 16.22 -1.71 10.65
CA PRO A 52 17.21 -1.20 11.64
C PRO A 52 18.48 -2.02 11.69
N ASP A 53 18.41 -3.32 11.33
CA ASP A 53 19.55 -4.27 11.28
C ASP A 53 20.48 -4.05 10.08
N GLY A 54 20.20 -3.06 9.24
CA GLY A 54 21.02 -2.73 8.08
C GLY A 54 20.86 -3.68 6.89
N ARG A 55 20.07 -4.76 7.04
CA ARG A 55 19.82 -5.70 5.94
C ARG A 55 18.88 -5.09 4.89
N SER A 56 19.27 -5.16 3.64
CA SER A 56 18.39 -4.88 2.51
C SER A 56 17.35 -5.99 2.43
N GLY A 57 16.07 -5.65 2.36
CA GLY A 57 15.01 -6.68 2.27
C GLY A 57 13.61 -6.13 2.48
N GLY A 58 13.45 -4.83 2.59
CA GLY A 58 12.15 -4.16 2.53
C GLY A 58 11.66 -3.95 1.12
N PRO A 59 10.38 -3.68 0.92
CA PRO A 59 9.83 -3.33 -0.37
C PRO A 59 10.46 -2.04 -0.89
N VAL A 60 10.64 -1.98 -2.21
CA VAL A 60 11.18 -0.84 -2.93
C VAL A 60 10.15 -0.39 -3.96
N TRP A 61 9.93 0.90 -4.05
CA TRP A 61 8.94 1.49 -4.94
C TRP A 61 9.58 2.47 -5.91
N LEU A 62 9.06 2.50 -7.12
CA LEU A 62 9.43 3.44 -8.17
C LEU A 62 8.21 4.28 -8.53
N THR A 63 8.37 5.61 -8.60
CA THR A 63 7.29 6.53 -8.96
C THR A 63 7.78 7.68 -9.83
N ASN A 64 6.92 8.18 -10.71
CA ASN A 64 7.14 9.40 -11.47
C ASN A 64 6.70 10.67 -10.70
N MET A 65 6.13 10.52 -9.51
CA MET A 65 5.66 11.61 -8.65
C MET A 65 6.83 12.30 -7.92
N ASN A 66 7.77 12.85 -8.67
CA ASN A 66 9.04 13.35 -8.15
C ASN A 66 8.92 14.59 -7.25
N ARG A 67 7.83 15.35 -7.40
CA ARG A 67 7.59 16.61 -6.66
C ARG A 67 6.75 16.43 -5.40
N HIS A 68 6.20 15.23 -5.17
CA HIS A 68 5.38 14.95 -3.99
C HIS A 68 6.24 14.75 -2.75
N ARG A 69 5.66 15.06 -1.59
CA ARG A 69 6.33 14.81 -0.30
C ARG A 69 6.45 13.31 -0.06
N MET A 70 7.47 12.92 0.68
CA MET A 70 7.68 11.50 1.00
C MET A 70 6.51 10.93 1.81
N ASP A 71 5.91 11.73 2.69
CA ASP A 71 4.74 11.33 3.47
C ASP A 71 3.57 10.93 2.58
N ASP A 72 3.28 11.73 1.54
CA ASP A 72 2.19 11.45 0.59
C ASP A 72 2.45 10.14 -0.16
N LEU A 73 3.69 9.91 -0.60
CA LEU A 73 4.08 8.68 -1.28
C LEU A 73 3.94 7.46 -0.37
N LEU A 74 4.31 7.58 0.90
CA LEU A 74 4.15 6.50 1.87
C LEU A 74 2.67 6.23 2.17
N HIS A 75 1.83 7.26 2.25
CA HIS A 75 0.39 7.09 2.38
C HIS A 75 -0.22 6.34 1.20
N LEU A 76 0.19 6.68 -0.02
CA LEU A 76 -0.26 5.99 -1.24
C LEU A 76 0.14 4.51 -1.24
N VAL A 77 1.40 4.22 -0.90
CA VAL A 77 1.90 2.83 -0.84
C VAL A 77 1.15 2.01 0.21
N ARG A 78 0.95 2.57 1.41
CA ARG A 78 0.20 1.90 2.47
C ARG A 78 -1.27 1.71 2.12
N GLY A 79 -1.87 2.71 1.45
CA GLY A 79 -3.23 2.60 0.91
C GLY A 79 -3.33 1.49 -0.12
N SER A 80 -2.40 1.42 -1.06
CA SER A 80 -2.35 0.37 -2.08
C SER A 80 -2.19 -1.03 -1.47
N ALA A 81 -1.32 -1.19 -0.46
CA ALA A 81 -1.15 -2.46 0.23
C ALA A 81 -2.43 -2.91 0.97
N ARG A 82 -3.13 -1.96 1.61
CA ARG A 82 -4.42 -2.25 2.25
C ARG A 82 -5.49 -2.65 1.24
N SER A 83 -5.57 -1.93 0.12
CA SER A 83 -6.52 -2.26 -0.96
C SER A 83 -6.23 -3.63 -1.54
N GLY A 84 -4.95 -3.99 -1.73
CA GLY A 84 -4.55 -5.32 -2.17
C GLY A 84 -4.98 -6.42 -1.20
N ALA A 85 -4.82 -6.20 0.11
CA ALA A 85 -5.27 -7.15 1.13
C ALA A 85 -6.80 -7.32 1.13
N VAL A 86 -7.55 -6.22 0.98
CA VAL A 86 -9.02 -6.27 0.86
C VAL A 86 -9.45 -7.03 -0.39
N LEU A 87 -8.83 -6.76 -1.53
CA LEU A 87 -9.12 -7.49 -2.77
C LEU A 87 -8.75 -8.98 -2.67
N GLY A 88 -7.66 -9.31 -1.98
CA GLY A 88 -7.31 -10.70 -1.69
C GLY A 88 -8.39 -11.39 -0.87
N SER A 89 -8.80 -10.80 0.26
CA SER A 89 -9.90 -11.35 1.08
C SER A 89 -11.21 -11.48 0.28
N LEU A 90 -11.54 -10.50 -0.54
CA LEU A 90 -12.73 -10.56 -1.40
C LEU A 90 -12.65 -11.70 -2.41
N ALA A 91 -11.47 -11.95 -2.97
CA ALA A 91 -11.26 -13.06 -3.90
C ALA A 91 -11.33 -14.42 -3.19
N ASP A 92 -10.61 -14.56 -2.08
CA ASP A 92 -10.38 -15.85 -1.42
C ASP A 92 -11.55 -16.30 -0.54
N GLU A 93 -12.18 -15.33 0.18
CA GLU A 93 -13.22 -15.65 1.17
C GLU A 93 -14.64 -15.40 0.65
N PHE A 94 -14.79 -14.49 -0.31
CA PHE A 94 -16.10 -14.03 -0.79
C PHE A 94 -16.36 -14.30 -2.28
N GLY A 95 -15.44 -14.93 -2.99
CA GLY A 95 -15.62 -15.33 -4.38
C GLY A 95 -15.68 -14.16 -5.36
N LEU A 96 -14.87 -13.12 -5.18
CA LEU A 96 -14.82 -11.95 -6.07
C LEU A 96 -14.63 -12.34 -7.54
N LEU A 97 -13.92 -13.41 -7.80
CA LEU A 97 -13.60 -13.89 -9.14
C LEU A 97 -14.56 -14.97 -9.66
N ASP A 98 -15.57 -15.36 -8.87
CA ASP A 98 -16.47 -16.47 -9.19
C ASP A 98 -17.66 -16.06 -10.09
N PHE A 99 -17.64 -14.82 -10.59
CA PHE A 99 -18.69 -14.35 -11.49
C PHE A 99 -18.52 -14.93 -12.90
N GLU A 100 -19.41 -15.84 -13.27
CA GLU A 100 -19.44 -16.46 -14.60
C GLU A 100 -20.44 -15.78 -15.58
N GLY A 101 -21.16 -14.75 -15.13
CA GLY A 101 -22.16 -14.05 -15.91
C GLY A 101 -21.57 -13.19 -17.03
N ARG A 102 -22.36 -12.96 -18.10
CA ARG A 102 -21.96 -12.14 -19.26
C ARG A 102 -22.63 -10.77 -19.29
N SER A 103 -23.43 -10.41 -18.28
CA SER A 103 -24.17 -9.15 -18.26
C SER A 103 -23.54 -8.16 -17.26
N PHE A 104 -23.47 -6.90 -17.66
CA PHE A 104 -23.01 -5.82 -16.80
C PHE A 104 -23.87 -5.64 -15.53
N PRO A 105 -25.24 -5.69 -15.62
CA PRO A 105 -26.07 -5.68 -14.41
C PRO A 105 -25.80 -6.84 -13.46
N GLY A 106 -25.60 -8.05 -13.99
CA GLY A 106 -25.25 -9.22 -13.17
C GLY A 106 -23.92 -9.06 -12.47
N TRP A 107 -22.91 -8.54 -13.17
CA TRP A 107 -21.61 -8.21 -12.58
C TRP A 107 -21.73 -7.18 -11.46
N HIS A 108 -22.47 -6.10 -11.67
CA HIS A 108 -22.72 -5.09 -10.64
C HIS A 108 -23.41 -5.66 -9.40
N HIS A 109 -24.43 -6.50 -9.62
CA HIS A 109 -25.14 -7.14 -8.52
C HIS A 109 -24.20 -8.05 -7.69
N HIS A 110 -23.40 -8.86 -8.38
CA HIS A 110 -22.39 -9.71 -7.75
C HIS A 110 -21.41 -8.88 -6.92
N MET A 111 -20.78 -7.86 -7.50
CA MET A 111 -19.83 -6.98 -6.83
C MET A 111 -20.43 -6.28 -5.61
N THR A 112 -21.69 -5.85 -5.70
CA THR A 112 -22.40 -5.20 -4.59
C THR A 112 -22.63 -6.16 -3.43
N LEU A 113 -23.10 -7.37 -3.71
CA LEU A 113 -23.36 -8.39 -2.70
C LEU A 113 -22.07 -8.78 -1.95
N MET A 114 -21.00 -8.96 -2.69
CA MET A 114 -19.71 -9.34 -2.11
C MET A 114 -19.10 -8.25 -1.26
N SER A 115 -19.17 -7.00 -1.74
CA SER A 115 -18.72 -5.85 -0.97
C SER A 115 -19.52 -5.68 0.32
N ALA A 116 -20.83 -5.90 0.27
CA ALA A 116 -21.71 -5.86 1.45
C ALA A 116 -21.40 -7.00 2.43
N ALA A 117 -21.20 -8.23 1.94
CA ALA A 117 -20.82 -9.37 2.76
C ALA A 117 -19.47 -9.15 3.46
N TYR A 118 -18.48 -8.66 2.73
CA TYR A 118 -17.18 -8.30 3.30
C TYR A 118 -17.31 -7.23 4.39
N ALA A 119 -18.01 -6.13 4.11
CA ALA A 119 -18.21 -5.05 5.07
C ALA A 119 -18.92 -5.55 6.35
N TYR A 120 -19.93 -6.41 6.20
CA TYR A 120 -20.61 -7.03 7.32
C TYR A 120 -19.66 -7.92 8.14
N ALA A 121 -18.88 -8.78 7.48
CA ALA A 121 -17.93 -9.66 8.15
C ALA A 121 -16.87 -8.87 8.93
N VAL A 122 -16.34 -7.79 8.35
CA VAL A 122 -15.41 -6.88 9.05
C VAL A 122 -16.07 -6.26 10.28
N ALA A 123 -17.29 -5.74 10.14
CA ALA A 123 -18.00 -5.11 11.24
C ALA A 123 -18.31 -6.10 12.39
N VAL A 124 -18.61 -7.35 12.08
CA VAL A 124 -18.82 -8.40 13.08
C VAL A 124 -17.52 -8.77 13.79
N ARG A 125 -16.43 -8.95 13.04
CA ARG A 125 -15.10 -9.24 13.62
C ARG A 125 -14.63 -8.11 14.54
N GLU A 126 -14.82 -6.85 14.16
CA GLU A 126 -14.47 -5.69 14.99
C GLU A 126 -15.28 -5.60 16.29
N ARG A 127 -16.55 -6.01 16.26
CA ARG A 127 -17.40 -6.06 17.47
C ARG A 127 -17.03 -7.22 18.39
N ALA A 128 -16.58 -8.34 17.83
CA ALA A 128 -16.16 -9.50 18.60
C ALA A 128 -14.79 -9.32 19.29
N GLU A 129 -13.95 -8.38 18.81
CA GLU A 129 -12.62 -8.09 19.37
C GLU A 129 -12.50 -6.63 19.89
N PRO A 130 -13.33 -6.18 20.86
CA PRO A 130 -13.32 -4.78 21.32
C PRO A 130 -12.02 -4.36 22.02
N GLY A 131 -11.12 -5.28 22.37
CA GLY A 131 -9.91 -5.03 23.18
C GLY A 131 -8.61 -4.82 22.41
N ARG A 132 -8.56 -5.02 21.10
CA ARG A 132 -7.29 -5.03 20.34
C ARG A 132 -6.80 -3.64 19.88
N ARG A 133 -7.62 -2.60 20.01
CA ARG A 133 -7.26 -1.22 19.65
C ARG A 133 -6.69 -0.37 20.80
N SER A 134 -6.55 -0.94 22.00
CA SER A 134 -6.07 -0.21 23.20
C SER A 134 -4.75 -0.75 23.76
N ALA A 135 -3.98 -1.48 22.99
CA ALA A 135 -2.66 -1.94 23.38
C ALA A 135 -1.56 -1.40 22.47
#